data_91ae94b2977084e863491da4631a04ce
#
_entry.id   91ae94b2977084e863491da4631a04ce
#
_cell.length_a   1.000
_cell.length_b   1.000
_cell.length_c   1.000
_cell.angle_alpha   90.00
_cell.angle_beta   90.00
_cell.angle_gamma   90.00
#
_symmetry.space_group_name_H-M   'P 1'
#
loop_
_entity.id
_entity.type
_entity.pdbx_description
1 polymer ?
#
loop_
_entity_poly.entity_id
_entity_poly.type
_entity_poly.pdbx_seq_one_letter_code
_entity_poly.pdbx_strand_id
1 'polypeptide(L)' 'MTEELSKVDHPAHYNAGKIECIDAIEEAVKGLEGKEAFATGNAIKYLWRWKRKGGKEDLKKAVWYINRLINED' A
#
# COMPACT_ATOMS: atom_id res chain seq x y z
N MET A 1 -9.87 -3.09 18.75
CA MET A 1 -8.73 -2.31 18.30
C MET A 1 -8.55 -1.08 19.16
N THR A 2 -7.35 -0.80 19.56
CA THR A 2 -7.11 0.33 20.44
C THR A 2 -7.10 1.63 19.64
N GLU A 3 -7.30 2.72 20.34
CA GLU A 3 -7.24 4.01 19.71
C GLU A 3 -5.86 4.31 19.15
N GLU A 4 -4.85 3.84 19.85
CA GLU A 4 -3.48 4.03 19.41
C GLU A 4 -3.24 3.36 18.07
N LEU A 5 -3.75 2.15 17.91
CA LEU A 5 -3.64 1.44 16.66
C LEU A 5 -4.37 2.15 15.55
N SER A 6 -5.53 2.72 15.86
CA SER A 6 -6.27 3.50 14.87
C SER A 6 -5.45 4.69 14.38
N LYS A 7 -4.74 5.36 15.27
CA LYS A 7 -3.93 6.50 14.88
C LYS A 7 -2.80 6.08 13.95
N VAL A 8 -2.25 4.88 14.18
CA VAL A 8 -1.18 4.38 13.33
C VAL A 8 -1.73 3.98 11.97
N ASP A 9 -2.89 3.31 11.98
CA ASP A 9 -3.44 2.76 10.75
C ASP A 9 -4.17 3.78 9.89
N HIS A 10 -4.63 4.86 10.49
CA HIS A 10 -5.50 5.81 9.79
C HIS A 10 -5.00 7.24 9.93
N PRO A 11 -3.77 7.54 9.53
CA PRO A 11 -3.32 8.92 9.56
C PRO A 11 -4.10 9.75 8.55
N ALA A 12 -4.34 10.99 8.90
CA ALA A 12 -5.21 11.86 8.10
C ALA A 12 -4.77 11.97 6.66
N HIS A 13 -3.47 11.98 6.40
CA HIS A 13 -2.99 12.14 5.03
C HIS A 13 -3.21 10.90 4.17
N TYR A 14 -3.53 9.77 4.79
CA TYR A 14 -3.88 8.55 4.05
C TYR A 14 -5.36 8.49 3.75
N ASN A 15 -6.17 9.08 4.61
CA ASN A 15 -7.62 8.86 4.59
C ASN A 15 -8.35 10.06 4.02
N ALA A 16 -7.86 10.56 2.89
CA ALA A 16 -8.52 11.69 2.24
C ALA A 16 -9.84 11.30 1.60
N GLY A 17 -10.03 10.00 1.31
CA GLY A 17 -11.24 9.52 0.68
C GLY A 17 -12.07 8.67 1.62
N LYS A 18 -13.02 7.95 1.04
CA LYS A 18 -13.93 7.12 1.80
C LYS A 18 -13.38 5.73 2.11
N ILE A 19 -12.44 5.27 1.32
CA ILE A 19 -11.85 3.95 1.47
C ILE A 19 -10.45 4.10 2.03
N GLU A 20 -10.15 3.32 3.07
CA GLU A 20 -8.83 3.35 3.65
C GLU A 20 -7.89 2.47 2.85
N CYS A 21 -6.64 2.89 2.78
CA CYS A 21 -5.63 2.15 2.02
C CYS A 21 -5.55 0.69 2.44
N ILE A 22 -5.56 0.43 3.75
CA ILE A 22 -5.43 -0.93 4.24
C ILE A 22 -6.60 -1.80 3.76
N ASP A 23 -7.79 -1.24 3.71
CA ASP A 23 -8.95 -1.98 3.24
C ASP A 23 -8.81 -2.31 1.76
N ALA A 24 -8.32 -1.35 0.97
CA ALA A 24 -8.11 -1.58 -0.45
C ALA A 24 -7.06 -2.66 -0.67
N ILE A 25 -5.98 -2.62 0.13
CA ILE A 25 -4.94 -3.63 0.02
C ILE A 25 -5.46 -5.01 0.35
N GLU A 26 -6.23 -5.12 1.44
CA GLU A 26 -6.77 -6.41 1.84
C GLU A 26 -7.64 -7.00 0.75
N GLU A 27 -8.42 -6.15 0.11
CA GLU A 27 -9.27 -6.62 -0.97
C GLU A 27 -8.44 -7.05 -2.18
N ALA A 28 -7.42 -6.26 -2.49
CA ALA A 28 -6.61 -6.51 -3.69
C ALA A 28 -5.76 -7.76 -3.57
N VAL A 29 -5.36 -8.15 -2.35
CA VAL A 29 -4.48 -9.31 -2.20
C VAL A 29 -5.22 -10.60 -1.94
N LYS A 30 -6.53 -10.59 -1.94
CA LYS A 30 -7.30 -11.81 -1.78
C LYS A 30 -6.91 -12.80 -2.85
N GLY A 31 -6.62 -14.03 -2.44
CA GLY A 31 -6.19 -15.06 -3.37
C GLY A 31 -4.74 -15.04 -3.71
N LEU A 32 -3.99 -14.05 -3.25
CA LEU A 32 -2.55 -14.00 -3.44
C LEU A 32 -1.86 -14.50 -2.19
N GLU A 33 -0.65 -15.03 -2.35
CA GLU A 33 0.09 -15.56 -1.23
C GLU A 33 1.53 -15.06 -1.28
N GLY A 34 2.14 -15.04 -0.09
CA GLY A 34 3.57 -14.79 0.04
C GLY A 34 4.03 -13.54 -0.68
N LYS A 35 4.99 -13.72 -1.54
CA LYS A 35 5.62 -12.61 -2.27
C LYS A 35 4.62 -11.80 -3.08
N GLU A 36 3.67 -12.49 -3.70
CA GLU A 36 2.69 -11.78 -4.52
C GLU A 36 1.82 -10.85 -3.68
N ALA A 37 1.35 -11.33 -2.55
CA ALA A 37 0.52 -10.50 -1.67
C ALA A 37 1.33 -9.35 -1.11
N PHE A 38 2.55 -9.63 -0.67
CA PHE A 38 3.40 -8.62 -0.07
C PHE A 38 3.73 -7.50 -1.07
N ALA A 39 4.20 -7.88 -2.25
CA ALA A 39 4.61 -6.89 -3.23
C ALA A 39 3.42 -6.08 -3.76
N THR A 40 2.30 -6.76 -3.98
CA THR A 40 1.09 -6.07 -4.43
C THR A 40 0.65 -5.04 -3.40
N GLY A 41 0.61 -5.45 -2.13
CA GLY A 41 0.19 -4.53 -1.07
C GLY A 41 1.10 -3.33 -0.94
N ASN A 42 2.41 -3.56 -1.03
CA ASN A 42 3.34 -2.45 -0.93
C ASN A 42 3.26 -1.51 -2.12
N ALA A 43 3.09 -2.04 -3.32
CA ALA A 43 2.92 -1.19 -4.50
C ALA A 43 1.69 -0.29 -4.34
N ILE A 44 0.59 -0.88 -3.88
CA ILE A 44 -0.64 -0.11 -3.66
C ILE A 44 -0.41 0.97 -2.61
N LYS A 45 0.26 0.63 -1.52
CA LYS A 45 0.52 1.58 -0.45
C LYS A 45 1.26 2.81 -0.97
N TYR A 46 2.32 2.60 -1.73
CA TYR A 46 3.11 3.72 -2.22
C TYR A 46 2.38 4.53 -3.28
N LEU A 47 1.61 3.87 -4.13
CA LEU A 47 0.78 4.58 -5.11
C LEU A 47 -0.32 5.38 -4.42
N TRP A 48 -0.83 4.86 -3.31
CA TRP A 48 -1.90 5.52 -2.57
C TRP A 48 -1.46 6.84 -1.97
N ARG A 49 -0.21 6.88 -1.47
CA ARG A 49 0.22 8.00 -0.64
C ARG A 49 1.22 8.94 -1.29
N TRP A 50 1.72 8.62 -2.49
CA TRP A 50 2.90 9.34 -3.01
C TRP A 50 2.68 10.85 -3.06
N LYS A 51 1.51 11.31 -3.47
CA LYS A 51 1.27 12.74 -3.65
C LYS A 51 1.28 13.48 -2.33
N ARG A 52 0.81 12.83 -1.28
CA ARG A 52 0.64 13.48 0.03
C ARG A 52 1.80 13.29 0.97
N LYS A 53 2.67 12.31 0.70
CA LYS A 53 3.71 12.01 1.66
C LYS A 53 5.09 11.87 1.05
N GLY A 54 5.35 10.82 0.30
CA GLY A 54 6.70 10.47 -0.12
C GLY A 54 7.12 11.00 -1.47
N GLY A 55 6.20 11.58 -2.22
CA GLY A 55 6.52 12.16 -3.51
C GLY A 55 7.04 11.13 -4.50
N LYS A 56 7.96 11.58 -5.33
CA LYS A 56 8.48 10.72 -6.38
C LYS A 56 9.26 9.53 -5.83
N GLU A 57 9.79 9.64 -4.61
CA GLU A 57 10.44 8.49 -4.00
C GLU A 57 9.44 7.35 -3.79
N ASP A 58 8.23 7.68 -3.38
CA ASP A 58 7.21 6.65 -3.21
C ASP A 58 6.85 6.01 -4.55
N LEU A 59 6.83 6.80 -5.62
CA LEU A 59 6.57 6.23 -6.94
C LEU A 59 7.66 5.26 -7.34
N LYS A 60 8.91 5.57 -7.03
CA LYS A 60 10.01 4.67 -7.31
C LYS A 60 9.89 3.38 -6.52
N LYS A 61 9.45 3.48 -5.27
CA LYS A 61 9.25 2.30 -4.46
C LYS A 61 8.13 1.44 -5.02
N ALA A 62 7.05 2.07 -5.50
CA ALA A 62 5.97 1.31 -6.12
C ALA A 62 6.48 0.55 -7.33
N VAL A 63 7.29 1.21 -8.17
CA VAL A 63 7.87 0.57 -9.35
C VAL A 63 8.74 -0.62 -8.95
N TRP A 64 9.52 -0.45 -7.88
CA TRP A 64 10.38 -1.53 -7.40
C TRP A 64 9.55 -2.78 -7.07
N TYR A 65 8.45 -2.60 -6.35
CA TYR A 65 7.61 -3.73 -5.99
C TYR A 65 6.89 -4.31 -7.21
N ILE A 66 6.46 -3.46 -8.14
CA ILE A 66 5.84 -3.94 -9.36
C ILE A 66 6.82 -4.78 -10.16
N ASN A 67 8.08 -4.34 -10.25
CA ASN A 67 9.08 -5.09 -10.96
C ASN A 67 9.38 -6.43 -10.30
N ARG A 68 9.27 -6.51 -8.99
CA ARG A 68 9.42 -7.79 -8.31
C ARG A 68 8.38 -8.79 -8.79
N LEU A 69 7.19 -8.32 -9.07
CA LEU A 69 6.13 -9.19 -9.56
C LEU A 69 6.33 -9.57 -11.02
N ILE A 70 6.74 -8.59 -11.83
CA ILE A 70 6.92 -8.83 -13.26
C ILE A 70 8.09 -9.77 -13.51
N ASN A 71 9.17 -9.61 -12.76
CA ASN A 71 10.42 -10.33 -12.98
C ASN A 71 10.62 -11.52 -12.07
N GLU A 72 9.55 -11.98 -11.43
CA GLU A 72 9.71 -13.13 -10.56
C GLU A 72 9.91 -14.39 -11.37
N ASP A 73 10.67 -15.27 -10.82
CA ASP A 73 10.95 -16.56 -11.46
C ASP A 73 10.63 -17.70 -10.53
#